data_00db7b8cf2c06644416d041fb0c609ee
#
_entry.id   00db7b8cf2c06644416d041fb0c609ee
#
_cell.length_a   1.000
_cell.length_b   1.000
_cell.length_c   1.000
_cell.angle_alpha   90.00
_cell.angle_beta   90.00
_cell.angle_gamma   90.00
#
_symmetry.space_group_name_H-M   'P 1'
#
loop_
_entity.id
_entity.type
_entity.pdbx_description
1 polymer ?
#
loop_
_entity_poly.entity_id
_entity_poly.type
_entity_poly.pdbx_seq_one_letter_code
_entity_poly.pdbx_strand_id
1 'polypeptide(L)'
;MRAGSVERVDNEYKREGTCSIFIFTEPLAGWRYAQAFERRTKIDWAHRVKWVLDNQYPDAEKVVLVMDNLNTHVISSLYEAFPPEEAFRLAQRLEIHYTPKHGSWLDIAEIELSALAAQCLGTRRIPSIELLNKELSAWEIKRNADQSGVDWHFNTDDARIKLKRLYPVVL
;
A
#
# COMPACT_ATOMS: atom_id res chain seq x y z
N MET A 1 43.89 -15.44 6.65
CA MET A 1 42.94 -15.89 5.57
C MET A 1 42.70 -17.37 5.78
N ARG A 2 41.46 -17.81 5.87
CA ARG A 2 41.16 -19.26 5.88
C ARG A 2 41.14 -19.73 4.45
N ALA A 3 41.93 -20.73 4.11
CA ALA A 3 41.93 -21.38 2.80
C ALA A 3 40.51 -21.92 2.50
N GLY A 4 39.90 -21.53 1.38
CA GLY A 4 38.57 -21.97 0.94
C GLY A 4 37.46 -20.92 1.03
N SER A 5 37.69 -19.69 1.47
CA SER A 5 36.69 -18.63 1.34
C SER A 5 36.71 -18.05 -0.08
N VAL A 6 35.55 -18.10 -0.74
CA VAL A 6 35.33 -17.42 -2.02
C VAL A 6 35.59 -15.93 -1.82
N GLU A 7 36.47 -15.36 -2.66
CA GLU A 7 36.74 -13.91 -2.65
C GLU A 7 35.43 -13.15 -2.86
N ARG A 8 35.03 -12.36 -1.86
CA ARG A 8 33.87 -11.46 -2.00
C ARG A 8 34.32 -10.28 -2.85
N VAL A 9 34.02 -10.31 -4.13
CA VAL A 9 34.13 -9.14 -4.99
C VAL A 9 33.06 -8.16 -4.57
N ASP A 10 33.45 -6.98 -4.13
CA ASP A 10 32.52 -5.85 -3.93
C ASP A 10 31.92 -5.51 -5.30
N ASN A 11 30.72 -5.99 -5.55
CA ASN A 11 29.99 -5.57 -6.73
C ASN A 11 29.62 -4.10 -6.53
N GLU A 12 30.24 -3.21 -7.28
CA GLU A 12 29.81 -1.81 -7.34
C GLU A 12 28.32 -1.77 -7.63
N TYR A 13 27.53 -1.37 -6.62
CA TYR A 13 26.09 -1.24 -6.74
C TYR A 13 25.79 0.04 -7.53
N LYS A 14 25.46 -0.12 -8.80
CA LYS A 14 24.96 0.97 -9.62
C LYS A 14 23.47 1.12 -9.41
N ARG A 15 23.04 2.25 -8.84
CA ARG A 15 21.63 2.57 -8.69
C ARG A 15 21.08 2.99 -10.05
N GLU A 16 20.18 2.19 -10.64
CA GLU A 16 19.55 2.48 -11.94
C GLU A 16 18.24 3.31 -11.80
N GLY A 17 17.78 3.51 -10.56
CA GLY A 17 16.59 4.31 -10.27
C GLY A 17 15.85 3.85 -9.03
N THR A 18 14.75 4.51 -8.74
CA THR A 18 13.79 4.14 -7.68
C THR A 18 12.38 4.33 -8.20
N CYS A 19 11.45 3.52 -7.73
CA CYS A 19 10.03 3.71 -7.97
C CYS A 19 9.25 3.53 -6.67
N SER A 20 7.98 3.89 -6.69
CA SER A 20 7.05 3.67 -5.58
C SER A 20 5.92 2.77 -6.05
N ILE A 21 5.52 1.81 -5.23
CA ILE A 21 4.38 0.96 -5.50
C ILE A 21 3.21 1.46 -4.64
N PHE A 22 2.09 1.77 -5.28
CA PHE A 22 0.82 1.95 -4.60
C PHE A 22 0.10 0.61 -4.56
N ILE A 23 -0.41 0.26 -3.40
CA ILE A 23 -1.22 -0.93 -3.20
C ILE A 23 -2.53 -0.56 -2.50
N PHE A 24 -3.62 -1.11 -3.01
CA PHE A 24 -4.93 -1.10 -2.35
C PHE A 24 -5.37 -2.53 -2.15
N THR A 25 -6.07 -2.79 -1.06
CA THR A 25 -6.61 -4.11 -0.77
C THR A 25 -7.98 -4.01 -0.10
N GLU A 26 -8.87 -4.91 -0.49
CA GLU A 26 -10.12 -5.17 0.21
C GLU A 26 -10.01 -6.56 0.84
N PRO A 27 -9.62 -6.63 2.12
CA PRO A 27 -9.21 -7.89 2.76
C PRO A 27 -10.31 -8.94 2.81
N LEU A 28 -11.55 -8.51 3.00
CA LEU A 28 -12.71 -9.41 3.12
C LEU A 28 -13.15 -9.98 1.76
N ALA A 29 -13.06 -9.18 0.70
CA ALA A 29 -13.36 -9.63 -0.66
C ALA A 29 -12.18 -10.35 -1.32
N GLY A 30 -10.99 -10.30 -0.70
CA GLY A 30 -9.79 -10.88 -1.29
C GLY A 30 -9.33 -10.16 -2.56
N TRP A 31 -9.70 -8.87 -2.71
CA TRP A 31 -9.29 -8.04 -3.84
C TRP A 31 -8.07 -7.19 -3.50
N ARG A 32 -7.22 -6.99 -4.49
CA ARG A 32 -6.08 -6.06 -4.45
C ARG A 32 -5.77 -5.48 -5.80
N TYR A 33 -5.10 -4.34 -5.74
CA TYR A 33 -4.56 -3.62 -6.88
C TYR A 33 -3.17 -3.10 -6.53
N ALA A 34 -2.18 -3.32 -7.38
CA ALA A 34 -0.81 -2.88 -7.17
C ALA A 34 -0.24 -2.28 -8.45
N GLN A 35 0.31 -1.07 -8.36
CA GLN A 35 0.94 -0.40 -9.50
C GLN A 35 2.15 0.42 -9.08
N ALA A 36 3.21 0.36 -9.88
CA ALA A 36 4.44 1.12 -9.69
C ALA A 36 4.41 2.42 -10.48
N PHE A 37 4.95 3.48 -9.86
CA PHE A 37 5.09 4.83 -10.41
C PHE A 37 6.47 5.39 -10.10
N GLU A 38 6.94 6.35 -10.88
CA GLU A 38 8.21 7.02 -10.62
C GLU A 38 8.20 7.78 -9.28
N ARG A 39 7.07 8.30 -8.90
CA ARG A 39 6.90 9.17 -7.72
C ARG A 39 5.72 8.73 -6.86
N ARG A 40 5.67 9.29 -5.63
CA ARG A 40 4.57 9.15 -4.68
C ARG A 40 4.21 10.53 -4.10
N THR A 41 3.88 11.46 -4.98
CA THR A 41 3.46 12.80 -4.58
C THR A 41 2.00 12.79 -4.11
N LYS A 42 1.55 13.89 -3.52
CA LYS A 42 0.12 14.10 -3.19
C LYS A 42 -0.77 13.96 -4.42
N ILE A 43 -0.30 14.45 -5.57
CA ILE A 43 -1.03 14.38 -6.85
C ILE A 43 -1.12 12.92 -7.30
N ASP A 44 -0.04 12.13 -7.20
CA ASP A 44 -0.07 10.71 -7.55
C ASP A 44 -1.07 9.94 -6.68
N TRP A 45 -1.05 10.19 -5.36
CA TRP A 45 -2.01 9.60 -4.45
C TRP A 45 -3.45 9.97 -4.81
N ALA A 46 -3.72 11.25 -5.04
CA ALA A 46 -5.06 11.73 -5.40
C ALA A 46 -5.60 11.05 -6.67
N HIS A 47 -4.76 10.91 -7.70
CA HIS A 47 -5.13 10.19 -8.92
C HIS A 47 -5.43 8.71 -8.67
N ARG A 48 -4.69 8.05 -7.76
CA ARG A 48 -4.95 6.64 -7.43
C ARG A 48 -6.24 6.48 -6.65
N VAL A 49 -6.50 7.35 -5.70
CA VAL A 49 -7.79 7.35 -4.96
C VAL A 49 -8.95 7.60 -5.92
N LYS A 50 -8.82 8.59 -6.83
CA LYS A 50 -9.84 8.80 -7.85
C LYS A 50 -10.08 7.55 -8.69
N TRP A 51 -9.02 6.87 -9.13
CA TRP A 51 -9.14 5.65 -9.91
C TRP A 51 -9.91 4.56 -9.14
N VAL A 52 -9.59 4.36 -7.87
CA VAL A 52 -10.29 3.39 -7.00
C VAL A 52 -11.78 3.72 -6.91
N LEU A 53 -12.12 4.99 -6.64
CA LEU A 53 -13.51 5.42 -6.49
C LEU A 53 -14.31 5.30 -7.79
N ASP A 54 -13.74 5.67 -8.92
CA ASP A 54 -14.47 5.78 -10.18
C ASP A 54 -14.47 4.48 -10.99
N ASN A 55 -13.50 3.57 -10.77
CA ASN A 55 -13.39 2.35 -11.56
C ASN A 55 -13.64 1.08 -10.75
N GLN A 56 -13.17 1.03 -9.50
CA GLN A 56 -13.36 -0.16 -8.66
C GLN A 56 -14.69 -0.11 -7.92
N TYR A 57 -15.08 1.07 -7.44
CA TYR A 57 -16.29 1.25 -6.65
C TYR A 57 -17.19 2.38 -7.22
N PRO A 58 -17.58 2.34 -8.52
CA PRO A 58 -18.30 3.43 -9.15
C PRO A 58 -19.65 3.73 -8.46
N ASP A 59 -20.33 2.69 -8.00
CA ASP A 59 -21.69 2.76 -7.43
C ASP A 59 -21.69 2.94 -5.90
N ALA A 60 -20.53 2.89 -5.24
CA ALA A 60 -20.46 3.06 -3.80
C ALA A 60 -20.69 4.52 -3.40
N GLU A 61 -21.66 4.78 -2.53
CA GLU A 61 -21.87 6.11 -1.97
C GLU A 61 -20.69 6.54 -1.07
N LYS A 62 -20.15 5.59 -0.31
CA LYS A 62 -19.02 5.77 0.59
C LYS A 62 -18.02 4.64 0.45
N VAL A 63 -16.74 5.00 0.47
CA VAL A 63 -15.62 4.08 0.57
C VAL A 63 -14.84 4.39 1.84
N VAL A 64 -14.78 3.43 2.74
CA VAL A 64 -13.94 3.52 3.95
C VAL A 64 -12.51 3.17 3.55
N LEU A 65 -11.62 4.15 3.68
CA LEU A 65 -10.21 4.01 3.35
C LEU A 65 -9.35 4.04 4.61
N VAL A 66 -8.76 2.90 4.94
CA VAL A 66 -7.77 2.79 6.03
C VAL A 66 -6.38 2.94 5.43
N MET A 67 -5.54 3.78 6.00
CA MET A 67 -4.20 4.05 5.47
C MET A 67 -3.24 4.53 6.57
N ASP A 68 -1.96 4.56 6.26
CA ASP A 68 -0.95 5.14 7.12
C ASP A 68 -1.04 6.69 7.17
N ASN A 69 -0.37 7.27 8.15
CA ASN A 69 -0.39 8.71 8.40
C ASN A 69 0.71 9.46 7.60
N LEU A 70 0.89 9.08 6.32
CA LEU A 70 1.86 9.72 5.45
C LEU A 70 1.38 11.12 5.03
N ASN A 71 2.29 12.10 5.01
CA ASN A 71 1.97 13.50 4.67
C ASN A 71 1.32 13.71 3.30
N THR A 72 1.46 12.76 2.39
CA THR A 72 0.83 12.79 1.06
C THR A 72 -0.59 12.22 1.06
N HIS A 73 -0.99 11.50 2.10
CA HIS A 73 -2.26 10.79 2.22
C HIS A 73 -3.28 11.63 3.00
N VAL A 74 -3.66 12.77 2.44
CA VAL A 74 -4.61 13.70 3.08
C VAL A 74 -5.65 14.21 2.11
N ILE A 75 -6.85 14.52 2.60
CA ILE A 75 -7.97 15.03 1.78
C ILE A 75 -7.57 16.27 0.96
N SER A 76 -6.74 17.16 1.51
CA SER A 76 -6.28 18.36 0.79
C SER A 76 -5.50 18.01 -0.49
N SER A 77 -4.91 16.81 -0.59
CA SER A 77 -4.24 16.35 -1.80
C SER A 77 -5.18 16.27 -3.02
N LEU A 78 -6.48 16.01 -2.79
CA LEU A 78 -7.48 16.02 -3.87
C LEU A 78 -7.64 17.43 -4.46
N TYR A 79 -7.65 18.45 -3.60
CA TYR A 79 -7.77 19.85 -4.04
C TYR A 79 -6.48 20.40 -4.67
N GLU A 80 -5.33 19.78 -4.43
CA GLU A 80 -4.09 20.08 -5.14
C GLU A 80 -4.07 19.45 -6.55
N ALA A 81 -4.78 18.32 -6.75
CA ALA A 81 -4.75 17.54 -7.97
C ALA A 81 -5.91 17.85 -8.94
N PHE A 82 -7.07 18.26 -8.44
CA PHE A 82 -8.31 18.39 -9.19
C PHE A 82 -8.99 19.75 -8.97
N PRO A 83 -9.85 20.20 -9.92
CA PRO A 83 -10.73 21.34 -9.71
C PRO A 83 -11.61 21.13 -8.45
N PRO A 84 -12.02 22.23 -7.77
CA PRO A 84 -12.74 22.16 -6.49
C PRO A 84 -13.98 21.27 -6.50
N GLU A 85 -14.77 21.29 -7.58
CA GLU A 85 -16.00 20.49 -7.72
C GLU A 85 -15.69 19.00 -7.74
N GLU A 86 -14.65 18.60 -8.49
CA GLU A 86 -14.23 17.22 -8.59
C GLU A 86 -13.57 16.74 -7.28
N ALA A 87 -12.72 17.56 -6.68
CA ALA A 87 -12.11 17.26 -5.38
C ALA A 87 -13.17 17.07 -4.30
N PHE A 88 -14.20 17.90 -4.29
CA PHE A 88 -15.31 17.80 -3.35
C PHE A 88 -16.14 16.53 -3.58
N ARG A 89 -16.47 16.21 -4.85
CA ARG A 89 -17.16 14.95 -5.21
C ARG A 89 -16.43 13.73 -4.68
N LEU A 90 -15.10 13.66 -4.87
CA LEU A 90 -14.27 12.56 -4.38
C LEU A 90 -14.21 12.53 -2.85
N ALA A 91 -14.00 13.71 -2.22
CA ALA A 91 -13.92 13.82 -0.77
C ALA A 91 -15.21 13.38 -0.07
N GLN A 92 -16.37 13.68 -0.66
CA GLN A 92 -17.66 13.27 -0.11
C GLN A 92 -17.85 11.75 -0.12
N ARG A 93 -17.19 11.03 -1.04
CA ARG A 93 -17.25 9.57 -1.16
C ARG A 93 -16.23 8.85 -0.27
N LEU A 94 -15.36 9.57 0.43
CA LEU A 94 -14.32 9.02 1.28
C LEU A 94 -14.66 9.13 2.75
N GLU A 95 -14.44 8.07 3.48
CA GLU A 95 -14.33 8.05 4.93
C GLU A 95 -12.93 7.53 5.28
N ILE A 96 -12.05 8.44 5.74
CA ILE A 96 -10.65 8.12 5.96
C ILE A 96 -10.38 7.81 7.41
N HIS A 97 -9.76 6.66 7.66
CA HIS A 97 -9.25 6.24 8.97
C HIS A 97 -7.73 6.06 8.88
N TYR A 98 -7.01 6.71 9.79
CA TYR A 98 -5.56 6.57 9.86
C TYR A 98 -5.17 5.52 10.90
N THR A 99 -4.18 4.68 10.54
CA THR A 99 -3.58 3.77 11.51
C THR A 99 -2.89 4.56 12.63
N PRO A 100 -2.88 4.05 13.87
CA PRO A 100 -2.20 4.72 14.98
C PRO A 100 -0.71 4.92 14.70
N LYS A 101 -0.15 6.00 15.21
CA LYS A 101 1.31 6.21 15.19
C LYS A 101 1.99 5.01 15.86
N HIS A 102 2.97 4.41 15.18
CA HIS A 102 3.62 3.13 15.57
C HIS A 102 2.72 1.90 15.52
N GLY A 103 1.57 1.99 14.84
CA GLY A 103 0.62 0.89 14.64
C GLY A 103 0.47 0.50 13.16
N SER A 104 1.47 0.75 12.33
CA SER A 104 1.44 0.46 10.88
C SER A 104 1.21 -1.03 10.59
N TRP A 105 1.64 -1.92 11.49
CA TRP A 105 1.35 -3.36 11.41
C TRP A 105 -0.15 -3.71 11.47
N LEU A 106 -1.02 -2.76 11.82
CA LEU A 106 -2.49 -2.88 11.67
C LEU A 106 -2.94 -2.58 10.24
N ASP A 107 -2.08 -2.01 9.41
CA ASP A 107 -2.39 -1.77 8.01
C ASP A 107 -2.21 -3.07 7.22
N ILE A 108 -3.33 -3.63 6.77
CA ILE A 108 -3.34 -4.86 6.00
C ILE A 108 -2.58 -4.69 4.67
N ALA A 109 -2.49 -3.48 4.14
CA ALA A 109 -1.68 -3.19 2.96
C ALA A 109 -0.19 -3.51 3.18
N GLU A 110 0.36 -3.37 4.40
CA GLU A 110 1.73 -3.78 4.70
C GLU A 110 1.91 -5.31 4.61
N ILE A 111 0.90 -6.08 5.00
CA ILE A 111 0.91 -7.54 4.85
C ILE A 111 0.92 -7.91 3.37
N GLU A 112 0.10 -7.24 2.56
CA GLU A 112 0.07 -7.46 1.11
C GLU A 112 1.37 -7.00 0.44
N LEU A 113 2.02 -5.93 0.89
CA LEU A 113 3.35 -5.53 0.42
C LEU A 113 4.41 -6.60 0.75
N SER A 114 4.33 -7.22 1.92
CA SER A 114 5.23 -8.33 2.30
C SER A 114 4.98 -9.55 1.42
N ALA A 115 3.73 -9.89 1.13
CA ALA A 115 3.36 -10.97 0.23
C ALA A 115 3.84 -10.68 -1.22
N LEU A 116 3.66 -9.46 -1.69
CA LEU A 116 4.16 -8.99 -2.99
C LEU A 116 5.68 -9.12 -3.06
N ALA A 117 6.39 -8.65 -2.03
CA ALA A 117 7.84 -8.74 -1.98
C ALA A 117 8.32 -10.18 -2.04
N ALA A 118 7.69 -11.10 -1.31
CA ALA A 118 8.08 -12.51 -1.29
C ALA A 118 7.70 -13.27 -2.57
N GLN A 119 6.50 -13.04 -3.10
CA GLN A 119 5.92 -13.84 -4.19
C GLN A 119 6.21 -13.28 -5.58
N CYS A 120 6.28 -11.96 -5.72
CA CYS A 120 6.47 -11.29 -6.99
C CYS A 120 7.89 -10.75 -7.18
N LEU A 121 8.40 -9.99 -6.23
CA LEU A 121 9.70 -9.32 -6.39
C LEU A 121 10.88 -10.25 -6.10
N GLY A 122 10.86 -10.94 -4.96
CA GLY A 122 11.95 -11.81 -4.52
C GLY A 122 13.27 -11.06 -4.47
N THR A 123 14.33 -11.71 -4.97
CA THR A 123 15.67 -11.13 -5.13
C THR A 123 15.93 -10.59 -6.54
N ARG A 124 14.89 -10.51 -7.37
CA ARG A 124 15.00 -10.11 -8.77
C ARG A 124 15.35 -8.63 -8.91
N ARG A 125 16.13 -8.31 -9.92
CA ARG A 125 16.39 -6.94 -10.36
C ARG A 125 15.50 -6.68 -11.59
N ILE A 126 14.51 -5.83 -11.42
CA ILE A 126 13.56 -5.49 -12.49
C ILE A 126 14.03 -4.17 -13.12
N PRO A 127 14.36 -4.15 -14.41
CA PRO A 127 15.09 -3.06 -15.03
C PRO A 127 14.24 -1.83 -15.37
N SER A 128 12.90 -1.97 -15.41
CA SER A 128 12.03 -0.85 -15.77
C SER A 128 10.69 -0.91 -15.03
N ILE A 129 10.03 0.24 -14.92
CA ILE A 129 8.68 0.37 -14.33
C ILE A 129 7.64 -0.38 -15.16
N GLU A 130 7.77 -0.38 -16.47
CA GLU A 130 6.85 -1.09 -17.39
C GLU A 130 6.90 -2.59 -17.14
N LEU A 131 8.10 -3.17 -17.02
CA LEU A 131 8.27 -4.58 -16.71
C LEU A 131 7.77 -4.88 -15.30
N LEU A 132 8.06 -4.02 -14.33
CA LEU A 132 7.55 -4.15 -12.97
C LEU A 132 6.01 -4.17 -12.97
N ASN A 133 5.37 -3.26 -13.68
CA ASN A 133 3.91 -3.21 -13.76
C ASN A 133 3.29 -4.46 -14.41
N LYS A 134 3.96 -5.08 -15.39
CA LYS A 134 3.52 -6.37 -15.93
C LYS A 134 3.56 -7.49 -14.88
N GLU A 135 4.63 -7.54 -14.08
CA GLU A 135 4.79 -8.52 -13.01
C GLU A 135 3.76 -8.30 -11.88
N LEU A 136 3.53 -7.04 -11.50
CA LEU A 136 2.52 -6.66 -10.51
C LEU A 136 1.13 -7.07 -10.97
N SER A 137 0.78 -6.79 -12.22
CA SER A 137 -0.52 -7.15 -12.81
C SER A 137 -0.72 -8.67 -12.86
N ALA A 138 0.30 -9.43 -13.24
CA ALA A 138 0.23 -10.90 -13.26
C ALA A 138 0.02 -11.47 -11.84
N TRP A 139 0.74 -10.93 -10.84
CA TRP A 139 0.59 -11.31 -9.45
C TRP A 139 -0.80 -10.98 -8.90
N GLU A 140 -1.29 -9.78 -9.19
CA GLU A 140 -2.61 -9.28 -8.82
C GLU A 140 -3.73 -10.16 -9.37
N ILE A 141 -3.71 -10.43 -10.69
CA ILE A 141 -4.71 -11.27 -11.37
C ILE A 141 -4.78 -12.65 -10.71
N LYS A 142 -3.64 -13.27 -10.46
CA LYS A 142 -3.60 -14.59 -9.82
C LYS A 142 -4.21 -14.55 -8.42
N ARG A 143 -3.78 -13.60 -7.57
CA ARG A 143 -4.26 -13.53 -6.19
C ARG A 143 -5.73 -13.14 -6.09
N ASN A 144 -6.22 -12.29 -6.99
CA ASN A 144 -7.63 -11.92 -7.06
C ASN A 144 -8.48 -13.09 -7.54
N ALA A 145 -7.99 -13.92 -8.48
CA ALA A 145 -8.67 -15.15 -8.89
C ALA A 145 -8.76 -16.18 -7.75
N ASP A 146 -7.69 -16.30 -6.96
CA ASP A 146 -7.64 -17.19 -5.80
C ASP A 146 -8.47 -16.66 -4.60
N GLN A 147 -8.99 -15.43 -4.68
CA GLN A 147 -9.68 -14.71 -3.60
C GLN A 147 -8.95 -14.81 -2.27
N SER A 148 -7.61 -14.67 -2.31
CA SER A 148 -6.73 -14.81 -1.15
C SER A 148 -6.99 -13.70 -0.13
N GLY A 149 -8.02 -13.87 0.69
CA GLY A 149 -8.37 -12.98 1.78
C GLY A 149 -7.37 -13.03 2.94
N VAL A 150 -7.55 -12.15 3.91
CA VAL A 150 -6.79 -12.16 5.17
C VAL A 150 -7.69 -12.76 6.24
N ASP A 151 -7.23 -13.85 6.86
CA ASP A 151 -7.85 -14.40 8.06
C ASP A 151 -7.32 -13.62 9.28
N TRP A 152 -8.09 -12.63 9.70
CA TRP A 152 -7.68 -11.70 10.73
C TRP A 152 -8.13 -12.17 12.11
N HIS A 153 -7.18 -12.70 12.89
CA HIS A 153 -7.45 -13.18 14.25
C HIS A 153 -7.25 -12.13 15.35
N PHE A 154 -6.71 -10.95 15.00
CA PHE A 154 -6.41 -9.90 15.97
C PHE A 154 -7.67 -9.12 16.33
N ASN A 155 -8.04 -9.13 17.60
CA ASN A 155 -9.25 -8.47 18.11
C ASN A 155 -8.93 -7.23 18.96
N THR A 156 -9.98 -6.52 19.42
CA THR A 156 -9.83 -5.29 20.20
C THR A 156 -9.10 -5.50 21.53
N ASP A 157 -9.22 -6.67 22.16
CA ASP A 157 -8.57 -6.96 23.44
C ASP A 157 -7.08 -7.23 23.22
N ASP A 158 -6.72 -7.94 22.15
CA ASP A 158 -5.33 -8.09 21.72
C ASP A 158 -4.71 -6.73 21.42
N ALA A 159 -5.46 -5.82 20.76
CA ALA A 159 -5.02 -4.45 20.48
C ALA A 159 -4.73 -3.67 21.77
N ARG A 160 -5.62 -3.75 22.76
CA ARG A 160 -5.46 -3.07 24.06
C ARG A 160 -4.21 -3.56 24.79
N ILE A 161 -3.93 -4.86 24.76
CA ILE A 161 -2.75 -5.43 25.38
C ILE A 161 -1.48 -4.98 24.65
N LYS A 162 -1.44 -5.13 23.34
CA LYS A 162 -0.25 -4.87 22.52
C LYS A 162 0.06 -3.38 22.39
N LEU A 163 -0.97 -2.54 22.36
CA LEU A 163 -0.87 -1.09 22.26
C LEU A 163 -0.96 -0.38 23.63
N LYS A 164 -0.90 -1.10 24.73
CA LYS A 164 -1.03 -0.54 26.10
C LYS A 164 -0.18 0.71 26.34
N ARG A 165 1.02 0.79 25.74
CA ARG A 165 1.92 1.95 25.87
C ARG A 165 1.43 3.19 25.12
N LEU A 166 0.51 3.04 24.16
CA LEU A 166 -0.03 4.13 23.35
C LEU A 166 -1.34 4.69 23.89
N TYR A 167 -1.99 3.96 24.80
CA TYR A 167 -3.20 4.42 25.47
C TYR A 167 -2.84 5.12 26.79
N PRO A 168 -3.38 6.32 27.03
CA PRO A 168 -3.21 6.96 28.33
C PRO A 168 -3.83 6.08 29.43
N VAL A 169 -3.11 5.90 30.53
CA VAL A 169 -3.68 5.30 31.72
C VAL A 169 -4.63 6.36 32.29
N VAL A 170 -5.93 6.13 32.15
CA VAL A 170 -6.94 6.91 32.88
C VAL A 170 -6.86 6.44 34.32
N LEU A 171 -6.28 7.26 35.20
CA LEU A 171 -6.27 7.10 36.66
C LEU A 171 -7.64 7.42 37.21
#